data_4a29c525b8d86eb0900a0e93e1c7aa86
#
_entry.id   4a29c525b8d86eb0900a0e93e1c7aa86
#
_cell.length_a   1.000
_cell.length_b   1.000
_cell.length_c   1.000
_cell.angle_alpha   90.00
_cell.angle_beta   90.00
_cell.angle_gamma   90.00
#
_symmetry.space_group_name_H-M   'P 1'
#
loop_
_entity.id
_entity.type
_entity.pdbx_description
1 polymer ?
#
loop_
_entity_poly.entity_id
_entity_poly.type
_entity_poly.pdbx_seq_one_letter_code
_entity_poly.pdbx_strand_id
1 'polypeptide(L)'
;MQTVAVAGASGYVGGEILRLLLGHPTLAVGALTAGASAGSRLGTHHPHLTPLAERPLQVTTADVLAGHDVVVLALPHGQSAELAAQLAADCLVVDCGADFRLTDPVAWQTWYGGVHAGSWPYGLPELPGAREKLAGTRRIAGPGCYPTAVTLALLPALAAGLVRPDVVAVAASGTSGGGRVASTRLLGSEVMGSASAYGVGGVHRHTPEIEQNLQTLTDAEVTVSFTPVLVPMPRGILATCSAPLTGNAQDVRAAYTAAYADEPFVHLLPEGQWPATGATLGSNAVHVQVAVDERAGRVVAVSALDNLTKGTAGGAIQSINLALGLPETTGLSTVGLAP
;
A
#
# COMPACT_ATOMS: atom_id res chain seq x y z
N MET A 1 14.49 -7.81 -21.13
CA MET A 1 13.89 -6.76 -20.28
C MET A 1 12.38 -6.86 -20.48
N GLN A 2 11.61 -7.06 -19.41
CA GLN A 2 10.16 -7.18 -19.49
C GLN A 2 9.52 -5.79 -19.56
N THR A 3 8.49 -5.64 -20.37
CA THR A 3 7.81 -4.36 -20.60
C THR A 3 6.63 -4.17 -19.67
N VAL A 4 6.52 -2.98 -19.06
CA VAL A 4 5.46 -2.63 -18.09
C VAL A 4 4.61 -1.49 -18.64
N ALA A 5 3.36 -1.77 -18.96
CA ALA A 5 2.38 -0.72 -19.25
C ALA A 5 1.77 -0.16 -17.96
N VAL A 6 1.54 1.15 -17.93
CA VAL A 6 0.95 1.83 -16.75
C VAL A 6 -0.34 2.54 -17.15
N ALA A 7 -1.47 2.02 -16.69
CA ALA A 7 -2.77 2.67 -16.80
C ALA A 7 -2.95 3.65 -15.63
N GLY A 8 -3.35 4.89 -15.92
CA GLY A 8 -3.41 5.97 -14.93
C GLY A 8 -2.06 6.66 -14.68
N ALA A 9 -1.19 6.69 -15.70
CA ALA A 9 0.18 7.22 -15.62
C ALA A 9 0.25 8.71 -15.20
N SER A 10 -0.81 9.50 -15.37
CA SER A 10 -0.85 10.91 -14.93
C SER A 10 -1.14 11.09 -13.44
N GLY A 11 -1.57 10.02 -12.73
CA GLY A 11 -1.86 10.04 -11.29
C GLY A 11 -0.61 9.92 -10.42
N TYR A 12 -0.75 10.14 -9.11
CA TYR A 12 0.39 10.02 -8.18
C TYR A 12 0.97 8.60 -8.13
N VAL A 13 0.11 7.58 -8.09
CA VAL A 13 0.54 6.16 -8.09
C VAL A 13 1.25 5.82 -9.40
N GLY A 14 0.65 6.20 -10.55
CA GLY A 14 1.27 5.98 -11.86
C GLY A 14 2.65 6.65 -11.96
N GLY A 15 2.76 7.91 -11.53
CA GLY A 15 4.04 8.63 -11.49
C GLY A 15 5.08 7.96 -10.59
N GLU A 16 4.68 7.42 -9.45
CA GLU A 16 5.59 6.72 -8.54
C GLU A 16 6.02 5.34 -9.11
N ILE A 17 5.12 4.59 -9.74
CA ILE A 17 5.47 3.37 -10.49
C ILE A 17 6.54 3.70 -11.54
N LEU A 18 6.34 4.76 -12.32
CA LEU A 18 7.29 5.16 -13.37
C LEU A 18 8.65 5.57 -12.79
N ARG A 19 8.66 6.26 -11.64
CA ARG A 19 9.90 6.62 -10.95
C ARG A 19 10.71 5.37 -10.56
N LEU A 20 10.02 4.36 -10.03
CA LEU A 20 10.66 3.09 -9.63
C LEU A 20 11.12 2.29 -10.85
N LEU A 21 10.32 2.22 -11.91
CA LEU A 21 10.68 1.53 -13.15
C LEU A 21 11.92 2.13 -13.83
N LEU A 22 12.13 3.45 -13.77
CA LEU A 22 13.33 4.10 -14.32
C LEU A 22 14.63 3.62 -13.65
N GLY A 23 14.56 3.19 -12.40
CA GLY A 23 15.70 2.60 -11.67
C GLY A 23 15.73 1.07 -11.68
N HIS A 24 14.77 0.41 -12.31
CA HIS A 24 14.65 -1.04 -12.25
C HIS A 24 15.52 -1.74 -13.31
N PRO A 25 16.39 -2.70 -12.93
CA PRO A 25 17.36 -3.26 -13.87
C PRO A 25 16.76 -4.19 -14.93
N THR A 26 15.58 -4.77 -14.72
CA THR A 26 14.99 -5.79 -15.59
C THR A 26 13.62 -5.43 -16.16
N LEU A 27 12.96 -4.40 -15.62
CA LEU A 27 11.67 -3.91 -16.10
C LEU A 27 11.85 -2.62 -16.91
N ALA A 28 11.20 -2.52 -18.05
CA ALA A 28 11.25 -1.35 -18.93
C ALA A 28 9.87 -0.70 -19.04
N VAL A 29 9.84 0.64 -19.11
CA VAL A 29 8.61 1.40 -19.27
C VAL A 29 8.03 1.18 -20.67
N GLY A 30 6.87 0.55 -20.74
CA GLY A 30 6.04 0.32 -21.93
C GLY A 30 5.03 1.45 -22.17
N ALA A 31 3.78 1.13 -22.53
CA ALA A 31 2.73 2.10 -22.77
C ALA A 31 2.35 2.90 -21.53
N LEU A 32 2.09 4.19 -21.71
CA LEU A 32 1.60 5.10 -20.70
C LEU A 32 0.21 5.55 -21.07
N THR A 33 -0.78 5.24 -20.23
CA THR A 33 -2.16 5.61 -20.55
C THR A 33 -2.81 6.45 -19.45
N ALA A 34 -3.82 7.22 -19.83
CA ALA A 34 -4.60 8.05 -18.92
C ALA A 34 -6.05 8.16 -19.43
N GLY A 35 -6.95 8.60 -18.54
CA GLY A 35 -8.31 9.00 -18.90
C GLY A 35 -8.34 10.43 -19.46
N ALA A 36 -8.82 11.39 -18.68
CA ALA A 36 -8.97 12.78 -19.09
C ALA A 36 -7.66 13.48 -19.51
N SER A 37 -6.51 12.95 -19.10
CA SER A 37 -5.18 13.49 -19.48
C SER A 37 -4.61 12.85 -20.75
N ALA A 38 -5.34 11.98 -21.43
CA ALA A 38 -4.89 11.38 -22.71
C ALA A 38 -4.64 12.48 -23.76
N GLY A 39 -3.61 12.29 -24.58
CA GLY A 39 -3.15 13.27 -25.58
C GLY A 39 -2.11 14.28 -25.04
N SER A 40 -1.98 14.45 -23.70
CA SER A 40 -0.95 15.28 -23.10
C SER A 40 0.39 14.54 -22.97
N ARG A 41 1.47 15.28 -22.69
CA ARG A 41 2.79 14.69 -22.39
C ARG A 41 2.92 14.39 -20.91
N LEU A 42 3.66 13.32 -20.56
CA LEU A 42 3.88 12.92 -19.17
C LEU A 42 4.52 14.05 -18.33
N GLY A 43 5.47 14.78 -18.90
CA GLY A 43 6.17 15.88 -18.23
C GLY A 43 5.26 17.00 -17.73
N THR A 44 4.09 17.20 -18.36
CA THR A 44 3.06 18.14 -17.86
C THR A 44 2.53 17.73 -16.48
N HIS A 45 2.50 16.42 -16.19
CA HIS A 45 1.99 15.88 -14.95
C HIS A 45 3.10 15.53 -13.96
N HIS A 46 4.25 15.09 -14.45
CA HIS A 46 5.39 14.62 -13.66
C HIS A 46 6.70 15.23 -14.15
N PRO A 47 6.95 16.55 -13.91
CA PRO A 47 8.13 17.25 -14.42
C PRO A 47 9.45 16.67 -13.91
N HIS A 48 9.43 15.96 -12.78
CA HIS A 48 10.60 15.28 -12.21
C HIS A 48 10.99 13.98 -12.96
N LEU A 49 10.11 13.43 -13.78
CA LEU A 49 10.39 12.23 -14.60
C LEU A 49 10.98 12.65 -15.97
N THR A 50 12.08 13.40 -15.94
CA THR A 50 12.69 14.01 -17.14
C THR A 50 12.98 13.01 -18.28
N PRO A 51 13.44 11.75 -18.04
CA PRO A 51 13.67 10.78 -19.11
C PRO A 51 12.39 10.37 -19.88
N LEU A 52 11.21 10.56 -19.27
CA LEU A 52 9.91 10.20 -19.85
C LEU A 52 9.06 11.42 -20.20
N ALA A 53 9.57 12.65 -20.00
CA ALA A 53 8.78 13.88 -20.08
C ALA A 53 8.05 14.06 -21.41
N GLU A 54 8.70 13.68 -22.52
CA GLU A 54 8.14 13.82 -23.87
C GLU A 54 7.20 12.68 -24.28
N ARG A 55 7.07 11.64 -23.44
CA ARG A 55 6.19 10.49 -23.74
C ARG A 55 4.72 10.94 -23.75
N PRO A 56 3.97 10.66 -24.83
CA PRO A 56 2.53 10.95 -24.86
C PRO A 56 1.76 9.97 -23.95
N LEU A 57 0.72 10.48 -23.31
CA LEU A 57 -0.28 9.67 -22.63
C LEU A 57 -1.34 9.22 -23.61
N GLN A 58 -1.48 7.92 -23.82
CA GLN A 58 -2.49 7.34 -24.70
C GLN A 58 -3.82 7.16 -23.95
N VAL A 59 -4.91 6.95 -24.67
CA VAL A 59 -6.20 6.57 -24.08
C VAL A 59 -6.07 5.19 -23.43
N THR A 60 -6.66 5.00 -22.27
CA THR A 60 -6.65 3.71 -21.57
C THR A 60 -7.63 2.75 -22.24
N THR A 61 -7.11 1.79 -22.99
CA THR A 61 -7.86 0.69 -23.62
C THR A 61 -7.08 -0.61 -23.49
N ALA A 62 -7.78 -1.73 -23.58
CA ALA A 62 -7.12 -3.05 -23.57
C ALA A 62 -6.14 -3.21 -24.72
N ASP A 63 -6.45 -2.70 -25.92
CA ASP A 63 -5.59 -2.78 -27.11
C ASP A 63 -4.25 -2.06 -26.90
N VAL A 64 -4.25 -0.89 -26.25
CA VAL A 64 -3.01 -0.14 -25.95
C VAL A 64 -2.16 -0.85 -24.91
N LEU A 65 -2.80 -1.55 -23.98
CA LEU A 65 -2.13 -2.30 -22.92
C LEU A 65 -1.69 -3.70 -23.36
N ALA A 66 -2.27 -4.22 -24.43
CA ALA A 66 -1.95 -5.55 -24.96
C ALA A 66 -0.48 -5.68 -25.38
N GLY A 67 0.07 -6.90 -25.31
CA GLY A 67 1.43 -7.21 -25.73
C GLY A 67 2.54 -6.77 -24.75
N HIS A 68 2.17 -6.23 -23.57
CA HIS A 68 3.12 -5.97 -22.49
C HIS A 68 3.18 -7.18 -21.54
N ASP A 69 4.36 -7.45 -20.99
CA ASP A 69 4.57 -8.55 -20.05
C ASP A 69 3.85 -8.29 -18.71
N VAL A 70 3.79 -7.01 -18.31
CA VAL A 70 3.17 -6.54 -17.07
C VAL A 70 2.27 -5.34 -17.37
N VAL A 71 1.10 -5.31 -16.75
CA VAL A 71 0.19 -4.16 -16.75
C VAL A 71 -0.10 -3.73 -15.31
N VAL A 72 0.21 -2.47 -14.99
CA VAL A 72 -0.15 -1.88 -13.70
C VAL A 72 -1.38 -0.98 -13.87
N LEU A 73 -2.45 -1.31 -13.16
CA LEU A 73 -3.70 -0.54 -13.13
C LEU A 73 -3.67 0.42 -11.93
N ALA A 74 -3.33 1.69 -12.17
CA ALA A 74 -3.36 2.77 -11.19
C ALA A 74 -4.60 3.64 -11.39
N LEU A 75 -5.77 2.99 -11.40
CA LEU A 75 -7.06 3.58 -11.75
C LEU A 75 -7.90 3.87 -10.49
N PRO A 76 -8.91 4.75 -10.59
CA PRO A 76 -9.91 4.89 -9.54
C PRO A 76 -10.64 3.56 -9.28
N HIS A 77 -11.10 3.36 -8.05
CA HIS A 77 -11.87 2.17 -7.65
C HIS A 77 -13.09 1.96 -8.55
N GLY A 78 -13.37 0.71 -8.91
CA GLY A 78 -14.46 0.32 -9.81
C GLY A 78 -14.13 0.41 -11.31
N GLN A 79 -12.90 0.79 -11.69
CA GLN A 79 -12.51 0.93 -13.09
C GLN A 79 -11.50 -0.14 -13.56
N SER A 80 -10.93 -0.91 -12.64
CA SER A 80 -9.93 -1.92 -12.99
C SER A 80 -10.54 -3.22 -13.48
N ALA A 81 -11.71 -3.61 -12.94
CA ALA A 81 -12.30 -4.93 -13.18
C ALA A 81 -12.62 -5.20 -14.66
N GLU A 82 -13.31 -4.28 -15.30
CA GLU A 82 -13.69 -4.41 -16.72
C GLU A 82 -12.47 -4.47 -17.64
N LEU A 83 -11.49 -3.61 -17.37
CA LEU A 83 -10.26 -3.55 -18.17
C LEU A 83 -9.41 -4.81 -17.96
N ALA A 84 -9.27 -5.27 -16.74
CA ALA A 84 -8.50 -6.47 -16.39
C ALA A 84 -9.07 -7.74 -17.04
N ALA A 85 -10.39 -7.84 -17.19
CA ALA A 85 -11.05 -8.97 -17.84
C ALA A 85 -10.74 -9.08 -19.35
N GLN A 86 -10.30 -8.00 -19.98
CA GLN A 86 -9.94 -7.94 -21.39
C GLN A 86 -8.45 -8.22 -21.63
N LEU A 87 -7.62 -8.25 -20.59
CA LEU A 87 -6.19 -8.50 -20.72
C LEU A 87 -5.90 -10.00 -20.79
N ALA A 88 -4.87 -10.36 -21.56
CA ALA A 88 -4.47 -11.75 -21.78
C ALA A 88 -4.17 -12.47 -20.46
N ALA A 89 -4.46 -13.78 -20.42
CA ALA A 89 -4.31 -14.57 -19.19
C ALA A 89 -2.85 -14.72 -18.73
N ASP A 90 -1.91 -14.70 -19.67
CA ASP A 90 -0.46 -14.79 -19.44
C ASP A 90 0.20 -13.44 -19.08
N CYS A 91 -0.47 -12.33 -19.32
CA CYS A 91 -0.03 -11.01 -18.88
C CYS A 91 -0.12 -10.91 -17.35
N LEU A 92 0.94 -10.46 -16.68
CA LEU A 92 0.90 -10.15 -15.26
C LEU A 92 0.18 -8.82 -15.04
N VAL A 93 -0.94 -8.85 -14.33
CA VAL A 93 -1.73 -7.65 -14.01
C VAL A 93 -1.68 -7.34 -12.52
N VAL A 94 -1.33 -6.11 -12.18
CA VAL A 94 -1.35 -5.60 -10.80
C VAL A 94 -2.38 -4.48 -10.71
N ASP A 95 -3.39 -4.66 -9.86
CA ASP A 95 -4.35 -3.61 -9.55
C ASP A 95 -3.93 -2.85 -8.30
N CYS A 96 -3.57 -1.57 -8.45
CA CYS A 96 -3.33 -0.65 -7.35
C CYS A 96 -4.63 0.00 -6.83
N GLY A 97 -5.77 -0.26 -7.50
CA GLY A 97 -7.11 0.06 -7.03
C GLY A 97 -7.56 -0.86 -5.91
N ALA A 98 -8.87 -0.90 -5.65
CA ALA A 98 -9.44 -1.75 -4.60
C ALA A 98 -10.23 -2.94 -5.15
N ASP A 99 -10.41 -3.02 -6.47
CA ASP A 99 -11.41 -3.88 -7.12
C ASP A 99 -11.28 -5.37 -6.79
N PHE A 100 -10.06 -5.81 -6.46
CA PHE A 100 -9.76 -7.22 -6.21
C PHE A 100 -9.20 -7.53 -4.81
N ARG A 101 -9.26 -6.56 -3.86
CA ARG A 101 -8.68 -6.72 -2.52
C ARG A 101 -9.54 -7.56 -1.58
N LEU A 102 -10.84 -7.22 -1.51
CA LEU A 102 -11.74 -7.84 -0.56
C LEU A 102 -12.19 -9.22 -1.06
N THR A 103 -12.13 -10.21 -0.17
CA THR A 103 -12.58 -11.58 -0.46
C THR A 103 -14.09 -11.73 -0.24
N ASP A 104 -14.68 -10.89 0.64
CA ASP A 104 -16.10 -10.93 0.95
C ASP A 104 -16.90 -9.99 0.03
N PRO A 105 -17.82 -10.52 -0.81
CA PRO A 105 -18.69 -9.72 -1.66
C PRO A 105 -19.61 -8.77 -0.89
N VAL A 106 -20.01 -9.13 0.33
CA VAL A 106 -20.89 -8.29 1.18
C VAL A 106 -20.12 -7.07 1.68
N ALA A 107 -18.86 -7.27 2.10
CA ALA A 107 -17.98 -6.18 2.47
C ALA A 107 -17.73 -5.25 1.27
N TRP A 108 -17.46 -5.81 0.07
CA TRP A 108 -17.30 -5.00 -1.14
C TRP A 108 -18.54 -4.14 -1.41
N GLN A 109 -19.73 -4.75 -1.42
CA GLN A 109 -20.98 -4.04 -1.67
C GLN A 109 -21.22 -2.91 -0.67
N THR A 110 -20.89 -3.15 0.59
CA THR A 110 -21.11 -2.18 1.69
C THR A 110 -20.17 -0.96 1.57
N TRP A 111 -18.90 -1.18 1.21
CA TRP A 111 -17.87 -0.16 1.31
C TRP A 111 -17.54 0.53 -0.03
N TYR A 112 -17.72 -0.16 -1.14
CA TYR A 112 -17.40 0.33 -2.49
C TYR A 112 -18.63 0.41 -3.39
N GLY A 113 -19.65 -0.43 -3.16
CA GLY A 113 -20.80 -0.56 -4.04
C GLY A 113 -20.47 -1.33 -5.33
N GLY A 114 -21.48 -1.54 -6.17
CA GLY A 114 -21.31 -2.23 -7.45
C GLY A 114 -21.10 -3.75 -7.31
N VAL A 115 -20.71 -4.38 -8.41
CA VAL A 115 -20.52 -5.82 -8.48
C VAL A 115 -19.11 -6.18 -7.98
N HIS A 116 -19.02 -7.18 -7.11
CA HIS A 116 -17.74 -7.75 -6.68
C HIS A 116 -17.11 -8.55 -7.82
N ALA A 117 -15.93 -8.14 -8.25
CA ALA A 117 -15.24 -8.74 -9.40
C ALA A 117 -14.41 -9.99 -9.05
N GLY A 118 -14.54 -10.50 -7.85
CA GLY A 118 -13.66 -11.54 -7.29
C GLY A 118 -12.47 -10.96 -6.54
N SER A 119 -11.58 -11.83 -6.07
CA SER A 119 -10.35 -11.42 -5.37
C SER A 119 -9.13 -12.04 -6.01
N TRP A 120 -7.99 -11.34 -5.91
CA TRP A 120 -6.69 -11.80 -6.38
C TRP A 120 -5.72 -12.02 -5.22
N PRO A 121 -4.61 -12.75 -5.43
CA PRO A 121 -3.53 -12.80 -4.47
C PRO A 121 -3.15 -11.40 -3.97
N TYR A 122 -3.18 -11.23 -2.64
CA TYR A 122 -2.97 -9.94 -2.01
C TYR A 122 -1.49 -9.59 -1.93
N GLY A 123 -1.10 -8.42 -2.43
CA GLY A 123 0.27 -7.99 -2.65
C GLY A 123 0.97 -7.43 -1.40
N LEU A 124 0.85 -8.10 -0.26
CA LEU A 124 1.59 -7.82 0.97
C LEU A 124 2.43 -9.04 1.35
N PRO A 125 3.68 -9.15 0.85
CA PRO A 125 4.53 -10.34 1.01
C PRO A 125 4.81 -10.74 2.45
N GLU A 126 4.75 -9.80 3.37
CA GLU A 126 5.02 -9.99 4.79
C GLU A 126 3.90 -10.76 5.52
N LEU A 127 2.72 -10.89 4.94
CA LEU A 127 1.68 -11.77 5.49
C LEU A 127 2.07 -13.25 5.37
N PRO A 128 1.72 -14.10 6.35
CA PRO A 128 2.02 -15.53 6.29
C PRO A 128 1.49 -16.19 5.02
N GLY A 129 2.37 -16.91 4.29
CA GLY A 129 2.05 -17.61 3.05
C GLY A 129 1.77 -16.71 1.84
N ALA A 130 2.00 -15.39 1.96
CA ALA A 130 1.75 -14.47 0.85
C ALA A 130 2.81 -14.58 -0.26
N ARG A 131 4.08 -14.80 0.08
CA ARG A 131 5.15 -14.97 -0.92
C ARG A 131 4.89 -16.17 -1.82
N GLU A 132 4.44 -17.27 -1.27
CA GLU A 132 4.08 -18.49 -2.02
C GLU A 132 2.91 -18.23 -2.97
N LYS A 133 1.90 -17.47 -2.54
CA LYS A 133 0.75 -17.11 -3.38
C LYS A 133 1.11 -16.11 -4.48
N LEU A 134 2.10 -15.26 -4.24
CA LEU A 134 2.56 -14.27 -5.20
C LEU A 134 3.52 -14.88 -6.23
N ALA A 135 4.29 -15.91 -5.87
CA ALA A 135 5.23 -16.56 -6.78
C ALA A 135 4.52 -17.14 -8.01
N GLY A 136 4.89 -16.68 -9.19
CA GLY A 136 4.34 -17.13 -10.48
C GLY A 136 2.89 -16.74 -10.77
N THR A 137 2.21 -15.98 -9.88
CA THR A 137 0.85 -15.51 -10.15
C THR A 137 0.82 -14.54 -11.33
N ARG A 138 -0.33 -14.46 -12.01
CA ARG A 138 -0.58 -13.48 -13.08
C ARG A 138 -1.55 -12.39 -12.69
N ARG A 139 -2.04 -12.40 -11.47
CA ARG A 139 -3.00 -11.42 -10.95
C ARG A 139 -2.61 -11.03 -9.53
N ILE A 140 -2.48 -9.73 -9.25
CA ILE A 140 -2.07 -9.22 -7.94
C ILE A 140 -3.01 -8.07 -7.54
N ALA A 141 -3.62 -8.16 -6.35
CA ALA A 141 -4.32 -7.06 -5.71
C ALA A 141 -3.34 -6.26 -4.85
N GLY A 142 -2.96 -5.07 -5.28
CA GLY A 142 -2.10 -4.17 -4.50
C GLY A 142 -2.82 -3.65 -3.24
N PRO A 143 -2.20 -3.70 -2.05
CA PRO A 143 -2.81 -3.28 -0.80
C PRO A 143 -3.09 -1.77 -0.73
N GLY A 144 -4.00 -1.38 0.16
CA GLY A 144 -4.16 0.01 0.57
C GLY A 144 -3.01 0.45 1.48
N CYS A 145 -2.67 1.74 1.42
CA CYS A 145 -1.53 2.26 2.19
C CYS A 145 -1.75 2.20 3.72
N TYR A 146 -2.96 2.49 4.20
CA TYR A 146 -3.30 2.31 5.63
C TYR A 146 -3.35 0.84 6.05
N PRO A 147 -4.00 -0.08 5.29
CA PRO A 147 -3.92 -1.50 5.58
C PRO A 147 -2.48 -2.01 5.69
N THR A 148 -1.58 -1.60 4.79
CA THR A 148 -0.16 -1.94 4.87
C THR A 148 0.45 -1.48 6.20
N ALA A 149 0.26 -0.21 6.58
CA ALA A 149 0.84 0.35 7.80
C ALA A 149 0.30 -0.34 9.07
N VAL A 150 -1.03 -0.49 9.18
CA VAL A 150 -1.68 -1.08 10.36
C VAL A 150 -1.39 -2.57 10.48
N THR A 151 -1.44 -3.30 9.37
CA THR A 151 -1.12 -4.73 9.36
C THR A 151 0.31 -4.97 9.82
N LEU A 152 1.29 -4.26 9.25
CA LEU A 152 2.70 -4.42 9.64
C LEU A 152 2.99 -3.90 11.07
N ALA A 153 2.19 -2.99 11.61
CA ALA A 153 2.32 -2.62 13.01
C ALA A 153 1.92 -3.75 13.96
N LEU A 154 0.87 -4.50 13.65
CA LEU A 154 0.23 -5.44 14.58
C LEU A 154 0.50 -6.92 14.29
N LEU A 155 0.99 -7.25 13.09
CA LEU A 155 1.21 -8.63 12.64
C LEU A 155 1.91 -9.49 13.68
N PRO A 156 3.08 -9.10 14.26
CA PRO A 156 3.77 -9.99 15.19
C PRO A 156 3.00 -10.26 16.47
N ALA A 157 2.35 -9.24 17.04
CA ALA A 157 1.63 -9.36 18.31
C ALA A 157 0.37 -10.24 18.16
N LEU A 158 -0.34 -10.12 17.03
CA LEU A 158 -1.52 -10.94 16.74
C LEU A 158 -1.14 -12.38 16.40
N ALA A 159 -0.17 -12.57 15.50
CA ALA A 159 0.27 -13.91 15.09
C ALA A 159 0.85 -14.73 16.26
N ALA A 160 1.46 -14.06 17.25
CA ALA A 160 1.96 -14.71 18.47
C ALA A 160 0.90 -14.86 19.58
N GLY A 161 -0.35 -14.42 19.37
CA GLY A 161 -1.43 -14.50 20.37
C GLY A 161 -1.20 -13.62 21.59
N LEU A 162 -0.36 -12.58 21.50
CA LEU A 162 0.02 -11.71 22.61
C LEU A 162 -0.97 -10.59 22.88
N VAL A 163 -1.94 -10.39 21.99
CA VAL A 163 -2.99 -9.37 22.13
C VAL A 163 -4.37 -9.93 21.75
N ARG A 164 -5.41 -9.36 22.35
CA ARG A 164 -6.78 -9.57 21.84
C ARG A 164 -6.95 -8.81 20.53
N PRO A 165 -7.70 -9.35 19.57
CA PRO A 165 -7.93 -8.72 18.26
C PRO A 165 -9.00 -7.60 18.32
N ASP A 166 -9.02 -6.84 19.40
CA ASP A 166 -9.81 -5.62 19.61
C ASP A 166 -8.88 -4.42 19.43
N VAL A 167 -8.80 -3.93 18.20
CA VAL A 167 -7.78 -3.02 17.71
C VAL A 167 -8.29 -1.58 17.65
N VAL A 168 -7.52 -0.66 18.20
CA VAL A 168 -7.66 0.78 17.92
C VAL A 168 -6.46 1.22 17.10
N ALA A 169 -6.71 1.81 15.93
CA ALA A 169 -5.69 2.32 15.03
C ALA A 169 -5.98 3.79 14.66
N VAL A 170 -5.02 4.66 14.94
CA VAL A 170 -5.04 6.07 14.51
C VAL A 170 -3.87 6.27 13.56
N ALA A 171 -4.13 6.75 12.35
CA ALA A 171 -3.09 6.90 11.36
C ALA A 171 -3.08 8.29 10.72
N ALA A 172 -2.00 9.03 10.96
CA ALA A 172 -1.71 10.29 10.29
C ALA A 172 -1.19 10.03 8.87
N SER A 173 -1.78 10.68 7.87
CA SER A 173 -1.39 10.53 6.45
C SER A 173 -1.18 11.84 5.76
N GLY A 174 -0.21 11.85 4.85
CA GLY A 174 0.00 12.93 3.92
C GLY A 174 -1.11 13.05 2.87
N THR A 175 -1.20 14.23 2.28
CA THR A 175 -2.27 14.63 1.34
C THR A 175 -2.29 13.84 0.04
N SER A 176 -1.16 13.29 -0.41
CA SER A 176 -1.08 12.51 -1.65
C SER A 176 -1.91 11.22 -1.63
N GLY A 177 -2.27 10.70 -0.43
CA GLY A 177 -3.17 9.56 -0.28
C GLY A 177 -4.58 9.81 -0.83
N GLY A 178 -5.01 11.05 -0.92
CA GLY A 178 -6.28 11.45 -1.54
C GLY A 178 -6.27 11.49 -3.08
N GLY A 179 -5.14 11.20 -3.71
CA GLY A 179 -4.97 11.28 -5.15
C GLY A 179 -4.77 12.71 -5.65
N ARG A 180 -4.72 12.87 -6.98
CA ARG A 180 -4.42 14.15 -7.65
C ARG A 180 -5.66 15.00 -7.95
N VAL A 181 -6.83 14.42 -7.85
CA VAL A 181 -8.08 15.14 -8.13
C VAL A 181 -8.29 16.22 -7.08
N ALA A 182 -8.49 17.46 -7.53
CA ALA A 182 -8.72 18.58 -6.64
C ALA A 182 -10.02 18.38 -5.84
N SER A 183 -9.93 18.57 -4.55
CA SER A 183 -11.08 18.58 -3.64
C SER A 183 -10.89 19.66 -2.58
N THR A 184 -11.97 20.24 -2.08
CA THR A 184 -11.90 21.36 -1.11
C THR A 184 -11.00 21.01 0.07
N ARG A 185 -11.18 19.83 0.68
CA ARG A 185 -10.40 19.39 1.85
C ARG A 185 -8.90 19.19 1.60
N LEU A 186 -8.46 19.17 0.33
CA LEU A 186 -7.06 19.00 -0.07
C LEU A 186 -6.45 20.32 -0.60
N LEU A 187 -7.19 21.44 -0.56
CA LEU A 187 -6.64 22.74 -0.91
C LEU A 187 -5.57 23.14 0.11
N GLY A 188 -4.54 23.82 -0.35
CA GLY A 188 -3.44 24.28 0.52
C GLY A 188 -3.93 25.10 1.71
N SER A 189 -4.90 26.00 1.51
CA SER A 189 -5.53 26.80 2.56
C SER A 189 -6.25 25.99 3.64
N GLU A 190 -6.72 24.78 3.30
CA GLU A 190 -7.42 23.91 4.24
C GLU A 190 -6.46 22.96 5.00
N VAL A 191 -5.35 22.61 4.36
CA VAL A 191 -4.40 21.61 4.89
C VAL A 191 -3.23 22.24 5.62
N MET A 192 -2.70 23.36 5.13
CA MET A 192 -1.50 23.99 5.72
C MET A 192 -1.79 24.48 7.14
N GLY A 193 -1.01 23.97 8.11
CA GLY A 193 -1.18 24.30 9.52
C GLY A 193 -2.36 23.58 10.21
N SER A 194 -2.99 22.60 9.56
CA SER A 194 -4.16 21.88 10.10
C SER A 194 -3.96 20.39 10.09
N ALA A 195 -4.43 19.70 11.12
CA ALA A 195 -4.60 18.25 11.15
C ALA A 195 -6.08 17.93 11.38
N SER A 196 -6.67 17.05 10.57
CA SER A 196 -8.10 16.76 10.63
C SER A 196 -8.41 15.28 10.49
N ALA A 197 -9.27 14.74 11.37
CA ALA A 197 -9.79 13.40 11.22
C ALA A 197 -10.85 13.33 10.13
N TYR A 198 -10.94 12.19 9.45
CA TYR A 198 -11.97 11.94 8.43
C TYR A 198 -12.33 10.46 8.39
N GLY A 199 -13.52 10.14 7.87
CA GLY A 199 -13.97 8.74 7.78
C GLY A 199 -14.01 8.02 9.14
N VAL A 200 -14.27 8.76 10.23
CA VAL A 200 -14.33 8.24 11.60
C VAL A 200 -15.63 7.48 11.83
N GLY A 201 -15.63 6.54 12.78
CA GLY A 201 -16.83 5.78 13.14
C GLY A 201 -17.06 4.57 12.24
N GLY A 202 -15.99 3.96 11.75
CA GLY A 202 -16.05 2.74 10.97
C GLY A 202 -16.42 2.94 9.49
N VAL A 203 -16.48 4.17 8.96
CA VAL A 203 -16.93 4.43 7.58
C VAL A 203 -15.79 4.56 6.57
N HIS A 204 -14.54 4.41 6.98
CA HIS A 204 -13.40 4.47 6.04
C HIS A 204 -13.26 3.16 5.26
N ARG A 205 -13.11 3.25 3.93
CA ARG A 205 -13.06 2.09 3.01
C ARG A 205 -11.91 1.10 3.28
N HIS A 206 -10.87 1.51 3.98
CA HIS A 206 -9.78 0.61 4.37
C HIS A 206 -10.08 -0.21 5.63
N THR A 207 -11.16 0.07 6.37
CA THR A 207 -11.50 -0.69 7.59
C THR A 207 -11.67 -2.18 7.31
N PRO A 208 -12.53 -2.62 6.36
CA PRO A 208 -12.71 -4.05 6.08
C PRO A 208 -11.43 -4.72 5.54
N GLU A 209 -10.58 -3.98 4.85
CA GLU A 209 -9.30 -4.50 4.35
C GLU A 209 -8.30 -4.73 5.50
N ILE A 210 -8.27 -3.85 6.49
CA ILE A 210 -7.47 -4.02 7.72
C ILE A 210 -7.98 -5.24 8.50
N GLU A 211 -9.29 -5.33 8.72
CA GLU A 211 -9.92 -6.47 9.41
C GLU A 211 -9.63 -7.78 8.70
N GLN A 212 -9.79 -7.85 7.38
CA GLN A 212 -9.46 -9.02 6.57
C GLN A 212 -8.00 -9.45 6.74
N ASN A 213 -7.05 -8.51 6.70
CA ASN A 213 -5.64 -8.84 6.86
C ASN A 213 -5.33 -9.37 8.26
N LEU A 214 -5.82 -8.69 9.30
CA LEU A 214 -5.59 -9.08 10.68
C LEU A 214 -6.30 -10.40 11.02
N GLN A 215 -7.45 -10.69 10.41
CA GLN A 215 -8.18 -11.95 10.58
C GLN A 215 -7.37 -13.17 10.08
N THR A 216 -6.43 -12.99 9.14
CA THR A 216 -5.55 -14.08 8.71
C THR A 216 -4.53 -14.51 9.77
N LEU A 217 -4.37 -13.74 10.84
CA LEU A 217 -3.37 -13.93 11.88
C LEU A 217 -3.92 -14.59 13.16
N THR A 218 -5.25 -14.76 13.26
CA THR A 218 -5.91 -15.28 14.46
C THR A 218 -7.25 -15.92 14.12
N ASP A 219 -7.65 -16.95 14.89
CA ASP A 219 -8.97 -17.56 14.79
C ASP A 219 -10.07 -16.77 15.51
N ALA A 220 -9.70 -15.84 16.41
CA ALA A 220 -10.65 -15.00 17.11
C ALA A 220 -11.15 -13.87 16.19
N GLU A 221 -12.41 -13.46 16.39
CA GLU A 221 -13.00 -12.36 15.63
C GLU A 221 -12.23 -11.05 15.82
N VAL A 222 -11.83 -10.43 14.71
CA VAL A 222 -11.10 -9.17 14.69
C VAL A 222 -12.06 -7.99 14.60
N THR A 223 -11.89 -7.02 15.47
CA THR A 223 -12.58 -5.73 15.41
C THR A 223 -11.59 -4.59 15.33
N VAL A 224 -11.86 -3.60 14.47
CA VAL A 224 -10.96 -2.47 14.24
C VAL A 224 -11.68 -1.13 14.35
N SER A 225 -11.32 -0.34 15.35
CA SER A 225 -11.67 1.07 15.42
C SER A 225 -10.59 1.89 14.71
N PHE A 226 -10.85 2.28 13.45
CA PHE A 226 -9.89 2.99 12.61
C PHE A 226 -10.22 4.48 12.51
N THR A 227 -9.25 5.33 12.82
CA THR A 227 -9.35 6.80 12.70
C THR A 227 -8.21 7.34 11.84
N PRO A 228 -8.44 7.61 10.55
CA PRO A 228 -7.46 8.29 9.72
C PRO A 228 -7.43 9.79 10.00
N VAL A 229 -6.22 10.37 9.98
CA VAL A 229 -5.98 11.80 10.20
C VAL A 229 -5.19 12.35 9.02
N LEU A 230 -5.74 13.37 8.35
CA LEU A 230 -5.01 14.12 7.33
C LEU A 230 -4.12 15.14 8.02
N VAL A 231 -2.84 15.18 7.64
CA VAL A 231 -1.86 16.13 8.21
C VAL A 231 -1.13 16.89 7.09
N PRO A 232 -0.56 18.08 7.39
CA PRO A 232 0.03 18.96 6.39
C PRO A 232 1.41 18.49 5.92
N MET A 233 1.48 17.30 5.40
CA MET A 233 2.66 16.74 4.73
C MET A 233 2.27 16.16 3.37
N PRO A 234 3.15 16.15 2.36
CA PRO A 234 2.80 15.62 1.04
C PRO A 234 2.71 14.10 1.04
N ARG A 235 3.61 13.41 1.74
CA ARG A 235 3.73 11.94 1.74
C ARG A 235 4.00 11.42 3.16
N GLY A 236 3.71 10.14 3.36
CA GLY A 236 3.98 9.41 4.59
C GLY A 236 2.70 9.00 5.31
N ILE A 237 2.79 7.88 6.03
CA ILE A 237 1.81 7.43 7.02
C ILE A 237 2.56 7.14 8.31
N LEU A 238 2.02 7.64 9.44
CA LEU A 238 2.39 7.23 10.78
C LEU A 238 1.15 6.60 11.42
N ALA A 239 1.16 5.28 11.58
CA ALA A 239 0.07 4.55 12.22
C ALA A 239 0.44 4.21 13.67
N THR A 240 -0.41 4.60 14.61
CA THR A 240 -0.34 4.22 16.03
C THR A 240 -1.47 3.24 16.29
N CYS A 241 -1.12 2.00 16.61
CA CYS A 241 -2.05 0.91 16.80
C CYS A 241 -1.97 0.43 18.26
N SER A 242 -3.10 0.08 18.84
CA SER A 242 -3.15 -0.42 20.20
C SER A 242 -4.16 -1.55 20.33
N ALA A 243 -3.78 -2.61 21.08
CA ALA A 243 -4.64 -3.74 21.39
C ALA A 243 -4.40 -4.21 22.84
N PRO A 244 -5.41 -4.77 23.52
CA PRO A 244 -5.23 -5.26 24.90
C PRO A 244 -4.24 -6.43 24.94
N LEU A 245 -3.27 -6.33 25.86
CA LEU A 245 -2.29 -7.39 26.11
C LEU A 245 -2.98 -8.62 26.73
N THR A 246 -2.67 -9.81 26.22
CA THR A 246 -3.14 -11.11 26.77
C THR A 246 -2.00 -12.02 27.19
N GLY A 247 -0.83 -11.84 26.58
CA GLY A 247 0.37 -12.60 26.87
C GLY A 247 1.30 -11.90 27.88
N ASN A 248 2.53 -12.39 27.95
CA ASN A 248 3.56 -11.78 28.78
C ASN A 248 4.16 -10.55 28.06
N ALA A 249 4.26 -9.43 28.76
CA ALA A 249 4.83 -8.18 28.22
C ALA A 249 6.27 -8.36 27.69
N GLN A 250 7.05 -9.23 28.32
CA GLN A 250 8.44 -9.50 27.91
C GLN A 250 8.55 -10.22 26.58
N ASP A 251 7.52 -10.97 26.16
CA ASP A 251 7.53 -11.73 24.90
C ASP A 251 7.18 -10.85 23.69
N VAL A 252 6.56 -9.69 23.92
CA VAL A 252 6.12 -8.80 22.84
C VAL A 252 7.30 -8.39 21.95
N ARG A 253 8.36 -7.83 22.52
CA ARG A 253 9.52 -7.40 21.75
C ARG A 253 10.20 -8.55 21.01
N ALA A 254 10.30 -9.71 21.68
CA ALA A 254 10.88 -10.92 21.07
C ALA A 254 10.09 -11.37 19.83
N ALA A 255 8.75 -11.33 19.89
CA ALA A 255 7.89 -11.66 18.76
C ALA A 255 8.14 -10.73 17.54
N TYR A 256 8.27 -9.42 17.78
CA TYR A 256 8.61 -8.46 16.72
C TYR A 256 10.01 -8.68 16.14
N THR A 257 10.99 -8.96 16.99
CA THR A 257 12.35 -9.27 16.56
C THR A 257 12.38 -10.51 15.66
N ALA A 258 11.70 -11.59 16.08
CA ALA A 258 11.63 -12.82 15.30
C ALA A 258 10.87 -12.65 13.98
N ALA A 259 9.75 -11.94 14.00
CA ALA A 259 8.92 -11.75 12.81
C ALA A 259 9.61 -10.91 11.72
N TYR A 260 10.44 -9.94 12.11
CA TYR A 260 11.04 -8.98 11.17
C TYR A 260 12.54 -9.16 10.97
N ALA A 261 13.15 -10.22 11.53
CA ALA A 261 14.60 -10.48 11.41
C ALA A 261 15.07 -10.59 9.96
N ASP A 262 14.29 -11.26 9.12
CA ASP A 262 14.64 -11.56 7.72
C ASP A 262 13.79 -10.75 6.72
N GLU A 263 12.98 -9.80 7.20
CA GLU A 263 12.15 -8.96 6.34
C GLU A 263 12.98 -7.84 5.70
N PRO A 264 13.11 -7.81 4.36
CA PRO A 264 14.02 -6.86 3.71
C PRO A 264 13.57 -5.41 3.82
N PHE A 265 12.27 -5.17 4.04
CA PHE A 265 11.69 -3.83 4.05
C PHE A 265 11.08 -3.41 5.38
N VAL A 266 10.98 -4.31 6.36
CA VAL A 266 10.40 -3.97 7.68
C VAL A 266 11.51 -3.95 8.74
N HIS A 267 11.72 -2.79 9.34
CA HIS A 267 12.80 -2.57 10.28
C HIS A 267 12.24 -2.25 11.68
N LEU A 268 12.44 -3.20 12.60
CA LEU A 268 12.17 -2.95 14.02
C LEU A 268 13.25 -2.02 14.57
N LEU A 269 12.87 -0.82 14.98
CA LEU A 269 13.81 0.17 15.50
C LEU A 269 14.37 -0.25 16.87
N PRO A 270 15.59 0.22 17.21
CA PRO A 270 16.14 0.06 18.56
C PRO A 270 15.20 0.59 19.64
N GLU A 271 15.30 0.04 20.85
CA GLU A 271 14.52 0.54 21.99
C GLU A 271 14.76 2.03 22.21
N GLY A 272 13.67 2.75 22.53
CA GLY A 272 13.72 4.19 22.72
C GLY A 272 13.67 5.03 21.44
N GLN A 273 13.80 4.42 20.25
CA GLN A 273 13.63 5.10 18.96
C GLN A 273 12.23 4.83 18.40
N TRP A 274 11.59 5.87 17.89
CA TRP A 274 10.23 5.77 17.34
C TRP A 274 10.19 6.08 15.85
N PRO A 275 9.30 5.43 15.09
CA PRO A 275 9.14 5.70 13.66
C PRO A 275 8.78 7.14 13.35
N ALA A 276 9.37 7.68 12.28
CA ALA A 276 9.05 8.99 11.73
C ALA A 276 8.89 8.91 10.21
N THR A 277 7.89 9.59 9.67
CA THR A 277 7.57 9.54 8.22
C THR A 277 8.70 10.04 7.33
N GLY A 278 9.47 11.04 7.79
CA GLY A 278 10.64 11.56 7.06
C GLY A 278 11.69 10.49 6.80
N ALA A 279 11.91 9.59 7.77
CA ALA A 279 12.93 8.54 7.66
C ALA A 279 12.62 7.46 6.60
N THR A 280 11.36 7.33 6.18
CA THR A 280 10.93 6.34 5.17
C THR A 280 10.55 6.98 3.83
N LEU A 281 10.62 8.29 3.72
CA LEU A 281 10.21 9.05 2.54
C LEU A 281 10.94 8.57 1.27
N GLY A 282 10.18 8.25 0.23
CA GLY A 282 10.69 7.82 -1.08
C GLY A 282 11.28 6.42 -1.13
N SER A 283 11.29 5.69 -0.01
CA SER A 283 11.82 4.31 0.10
C SER A 283 10.70 3.26 0.27
N ASN A 284 11.05 1.99 0.08
CA ASN A 284 10.15 0.86 0.37
C ASN A 284 10.26 0.40 1.84
N ALA A 285 11.02 1.12 2.68
CA ALA A 285 11.17 0.79 4.09
C ALA A 285 9.89 1.06 4.89
N VAL A 286 9.67 0.21 5.88
CA VAL A 286 8.72 0.41 6.98
C VAL A 286 9.51 0.40 8.26
N HIS A 287 9.43 1.45 9.04
CA HIS A 287 9.95 1.48 10.40
C HIS A 287 8.85 1.09 11.37
N VAL A 288 9.13 0.16 12.26
CA VAL A 288 8.20 -0.34 13.28
C VAL A 288 8.84 -0.21 14.66
N GLN A 289 8.05 0.13 15.66
CA GLN A 289 8.42 0.06 17.06
C GLN A 289 7.23 -0.40 17.87
N VAL A 290 7.50 -1.10 18.98
CA VAL A 290 6.48 -1.61 19.88
C VAL A 290 6.85 -1.32 21.34
N ALA A 291 5.85 -1.01 22.14
CA ALA A 291 5.95 -0.90 23.58
C ALA A 291 4.74 -1.53 24.25
N VAL A 292 4.90 -1.92 25.51
CA VAL A 292 3.81 -2.34 26.38
C VAL A 292 3.55 -1.24 27.40
N ASP A 293 2.33 -0.70 27.40
CA ASP A 293 1.82 0.11 28.50
C ASP A 293 1.23 -0.84 29.57
N GLU A 294 2.08 -1.24 30.51
CA GLU A 294 1.69 -2.19 31.56
C GLU A 294 0.56 -1.64 32.42
N ARG A 295 0.55 -0.33 32.68
CA ARG A 295 -0.49 0.33 33.48
C ARG A 295 -1.85 0.28 32.82
N ALA A 296 -1.87 0.43 31.49
CA ALA A 296 -3.10 0.34 30.69
C ALA A 296 -3.42 -1.09 30.23
N GLY A 297 -2.49 -2.04 30.41
CA GLY A 297 -2.62 -3.42 29.94
C GLY A 297 -2.72 -3.51 28.41
N ARG A 298 -1.95 -2.69 27.66
CA ARG A 298 -2.04 -2.62 26.22
C ARG A 298 -0.68 -2.70 25.53
N VAL A 299 -0.65 -3.37 24.39
CA VAL A 299 0.43 -3.22 23.41
C VAL A 299 0.15 -1.98 22.58
N VAL A 300 1.18 -1.17 22.36
CA VAL A 300 1.16 -0.02 21.46
C VAL A 300 2.24 -0.25 20.40
N ALA A 301 1.81 -0.41 19.16
CA ALA A 301 2.70 -0.57 18.02
C ALA A 301 2.59 0.64 17.08
N VAL A 302 3.73 1.16 16.67
CA VAL A 302 3.80 2.31 15.75
C VAL A 302 4.54 1.90 14.51
N SER A 303 3.99 2.22 13.35
CA SER A 303 4.66 2.05 12.05
C SER A 303 4.71 3.35 11.27
N ALA A 304 5.79 3.56 10.52
CA ALA A 304 5.91 4.63 9.54
C ALA A 304 6.34 4.08 8.18
N LEU A 305 5.71 4.55 7.12
CA LEU A 305 6.04 4.22 5.74
C LEU A 305 5.71 5.37 4.78
N ASP A 306 6.27 5.33 3.59
CA ASP A 306 5.83 6.20 2.49
C ASP A 306 4.58 5.62 1.83
N ASN A 307 3.47 6.37 1.86
CA ASN A 307 2.17 5.92 1.36
C ASN A 307 2.14 5.66 -0.16
N LEU A 308 2.96 6.35 -0.94
CA LEU A 308 3.07 6.12 -2.38
C LEU A 308 4.09 5.05 -2.74
N THR A 309 5.17 4.89 -1.95
CA THR A 309 6.16 3.83 -2.20
C THR A 309 5.71 2.51 -1.56
N LYS A 310 6.09 2.18 -0.34
CA LYS A 310 5.70 0.90 0.29
C LYS A 310 4.19 0.74 0.38
N GLY A 311 3.48 1.82 0.66
CA GLY A 311 2.02 1.81 0.77
C GLY A 311 1.27 1.54 -0.54
N THR A 312 1.92 1.61 -1.71
CA THR A 312 1.26 1.40 -3.01
C THR A 312 2.24 0.95 -4.09
N ALA A 313 2.97 1.87 -4.74
CA ALA A 313 3.77 1.59 -5.92
C ALA A 313 4.97 0.68 -5.63
N GLY A 314 5.66 0.90 -4.53
CA GLY A 314 6.79 0.07 -4.13
C GLY A 314 6.36 -1.34 -3.72
N GLY A 315 5.22 -1.46 -2.99
CA GLY A 315 4.60 -2.76 -2.70
C GLY A 315 4.16 -3.50 -3.98
N ALA A 316 3.64 -2.77 -4.98
CA ALA A 316 3.32 -3.34 -6.29
C ALA A 316 4.58 -3.85 -7.01
N ILE A 317 5.67 -3.10 -7.07
CA ILE A 317 6.94 -3.54 -7.68
C ILE A 317 7.52 -4.74 -6.90
N GLN A 318 7.48 -4.74 -5.56
CA GLN A 318 7.91 -5.87 -4.74
C GLN A 318 7.13 -7.15 -5.10
N SER A 319 5.81 -7.04 -5.25
CA SER A 319 4.94 -8.16 -5.63
C SER A 319 5.17 -8.60 -7.09
N ILE A 320 5.43 -7.67 -8.02
CA ILE A 320 5.82 -7.98 -9.41
C ILE A 320 7.13 -8.77 -9.41
N ASN A 321 8.12 -8.36 -8.63
CA ASN A 321 9.40 -9.07 -8.54
C ASN A 321 9.20 -10.53 -8.13
N LEU A 322 8.41 -10.77 -7.08
CA LEU A 322 8.08 -12.12 -6.62
C LEU A 322 7.35 -12.94 -7.69
N ALA A 323 6.36 -12.36 -8.35
CA ALA A 323 5.58 -13.02 -9.40
C ALA A 323 6.44 -13.42 -10.61
N LEU A 324 7.49 -12.64 -10.89
CA LEU A 324 8.44 -12.89 -11.96
C LEU A 324 9.65 -13.74 -11.54
N GLY A 325 9.72 -14.18 -10.28
CA GLY A 325 10.85 -14.97 -9.74
C GLY A 325 12.13 -14.16 -9.57
N LEU A 326 12.02 -12.83 -9.46
CA LEU A 326 13.14 -11.94 -9.14
C LEU A 326 13.29 -11.81 -7.61
N PRO A 327 14.50 -11.44 -7.13
CA PRO A 327 14.61 -11.01 -5.73
C PRO A 327 13.66 -9.86 -5.45
N GLU A 328 12.87 -9.95 -4.40
CA GLU A 328 11.80 -8.98 -4.09
C GLU A 328 12.31 -7.54 -3.89
N THR A 329 13.59 -7.39 -3.56
CA THR A 329 14.27 -6.09 -3.38
C THR A 329 14.72 -5.42 -4.66
N THR A 330 14.62 -6.09 -5.81
CA THR A 330 15.14 -5.58 -7.09
C THR A 330 14.52 -4.22 -7.43
N GLY A 331 15.35 -3.21 -7.67
CA GLY A 331 14.91 -1.85 -8.03
C GLY A 331 14.25 -1.04 -6.90
N LEU A 332 14.27 -1.54 -5.66
CA LEU A 332 13.64 -0.90 -4.50
C LEU A 332 14.70 -0.51 -3.45
N SER A 333 14.61 0.73 -2.96
CA SER A 333 15.49 1.24 -1.91
C SER A 333 14.87 1.06 -0.53
N THR A 334 15.71 0.72 0.46
CA THR A 334 15.37 0.78 1.90
C THR A 334 15.82 2.08 2.54
N VAL A 335 16.49 2.97 1.80
CA VAL A 335 17.02 4.22 2.32
C VAL A 335 16.09 5.36 1.96
N GLY A 336 15.54 6.01 2.98
CA GLY A 336 14.68 7.18 2.82
C GLY A 336 15.45 8.45 2.48
N LEU A 337 14.71 9.46 2.00
CA LEU A 337 15.28 10.74 1.54
C LEU A 337 15.48 11.75 2.69
N ALA A 338 15.14 11.39 3.93
CA ALA A 338 15.22 12.31 5.09
C ALA A 338 16.40 13.32 5.01
N PRO A 339 16.26 14.52 5.60
CA PRO A 339 15.30 15.04 6.56
C PRO A 339 13.94 15.41 6.03
#